data_a318278e74248e53b834bc77284298ec
#
_entry.id   a318278e74248e53b834bc77284298ec
#
_cell.length_a   1.000
_cell.length_b   1.000
_cell.length_c   1.000
_cell.angle_alpha   90.00
_cell.angle_beta   90.00
_cell.angle_gamma   90.00
#
_symmetry.space_group_name_H-M   'P 1'
#
loop_
_entity.id
_entity.type
_entity.pdbx_description
1 polymer ?
#
loop_
_entity_poly.entity_id
_entity_poly.type
_entity_poly.pdbx_seq_one_letter_code
_entity_poly.pdbx_strand_id
1 'polypeptide(L)'
;MHYQNVRAAKFIDRPNRFIAHVELDGSVETVHVKNTGRCRELLVPGCTVYLEKGTNPNRKTAYDLIAVEKGSILINMDAQAPNKVFHEWAASGGFAPEVTAIRPEYAYGGSRLDFCLETPRGPHLVEVKGVTLEENGNALFPDAPTERGVRHIRELQRAAADGLDATLFFVIQIKNIASVAPNDATQPDFGSALRDAAAHGVRVLAYDCDVAPDCLTIRREVPVIL
;
A
#
# COMPACT_ATOMS: atom_id res chain seq x y z
N MET A 1 -9.86 -1.73 7.99
CA MET A 1 -10.86 -1.95 6.91
C MET A 1 -11.22 -3.43 6.82
N HIS A 2 -12.45 -3.75 6.37
CA HIS A 2 -12.92 -5.12 6.21
C HIS A 2 -13.37 -5.39 4.79
N TYR A 3 -13.07 -6.58 4.29
CA TYR A 3 -13.60 -7.14 3.06
C TYR A 3 -14.83 -7.99 3.33
N GLN A 4 -15.70 -8.15 2.34
CA GLN A 4 -16.94 -8.90 2.48
C GLN A 4 -16.93 -10.18 1.63
N ASN A 5 -17.55 -11.24 2.14
CA ASN A 5 -17.72 -12.49 1.40
C ASN A 5 -16.39 -13.03 0.83
N VAL A 6 -15.37 -13.10 1.69
CA VAL A 6 -14.03 -13.56 1.32
C VAL A 6 -14.00 -15.08 1.24
N ARG A 7 -13.32 -15.60 0.23
CA ARG A 7 -13.13 -17.03 -0.02
C ARG A 7 -11.67 -17.34 -0.30
N ALA A 8 -11.19 -18.47 0.20
CA ALA A 8 -9.89 -19.00 -0.15
C ALA A 8 -9.96 -19.77 -1.48
N ALA A 9 -8.90 -19.66 -2.29
CA ALA A 9 -8.74 -20.35 -3.56
C ALA A 9 -7.26 -20.71 -3.78
N LYS A 10 -6.99 -21.56 -4.79
CA LYS A 10 -5.61 -21.87 -5.20
C LYS A 10 -5.27 -21.11 -6.47
N PHE A 11 -4.14 -20.36 -6.42
CA PHE A 11 -3.64 -19.63 -7.57
C PHE A 11 -3.13 -20.60 -8.66
N ILE A 12 -3.52 -20.36 -9.90
CA ILE A 12 -3.08 -21.15 -11.06
C ILE A 12 -2.05 -20.35 -11.85
N ASP A 13 -2.45 -19.24 -12.47
CA ASP A 13 -1.59 -18.37 -13.25
C ASP A 13 -2.10 -16.91 -13.30
N ARG A 14 -1.28 -16.03 -13.86
CA ARG A 14 -1.58 -14.61 -14.07
C ARG A 14 -1.23 -14.21 -15.51
N PRO A 15 -2.16 -14.36 -16.47
CA PRO A 15 -1.90 -14.10 -17.88
C PRO A 15 -1.58 -12.62 -18.17
N ASN A 16 -2.07 -11.70 -17.36
CA ASN A 16 -1.73 -10.28 -17.43
C ASN A 16 -1.85 -9.60 -16.05
N ARG A 17 -1.49 -8.30 -15.96
CA ARG A 17 -1.47 -7.58 -14.69
C ARG A 17 -2.84 -7.37 -14.03
N PHE A 18 -3.94 -7.62 -14.71
CA PHE A 18 -5.30 -7.39 -14.23
C PHE A 18 -6.08 -8.66 -13.94
N ILE A 19 -5.66 -9.80 -14.51
CA ILE A 19 -6.40 -11.07 -14.48
C ILE A 19 -5.52 -12.16 -13.92
N ALA A 20 -6.11 -13.00 -13.07
CA ALA A 20 -5.55 -14.27 -12.64
C ALA A 20 -6.59 -15.38 -12.81
N HIS A 21 -6.11 -16.62 -12.96
CA HIS A 21 -6.90 -17.83 -12.86
C HIS A 21 -6.64 -18.50 -11.51
N VAL A 22 -7.70 -18.93 -10.88
CA VAL A 22 -7.66 -19.62 -9.58
C VAL A 22 -8.56 -20.85 -9.60
N GLU A 23 -8.25 -21.83 -8.80
CA GLU A 23 -9.17 -22.94 -8.50
C GLU A 23 -10.00 -22.59 -7.28
N LEU A 24 -11.30 -22.48 -7.48
CA LEU A 24 -12.29 -22.20 -6.44
C LEU A 24 -13.36 -23.30 -6.47
N ASP A 25 -13.53 -24.06 -5.39
CA ASP A 25 -14.49 -25.16 -5.27
C ASP A 25 -14.38 -26.21 -6.39
N GLY A 26 -13.16 -26.52 -6.82
CA GLY A 26 -12.90 -27.51 -7.89
C GLY A 26 -13.17 -27.00 -9.31
N SER A 27 -13.45 -25.70 -9.49
CA SER A 27 -13.64 -25.06 -10.78
C SER A 27 -12.61 -23.95 -11.01
N VAL A 28 -12.21 -23.74 -12.26
CA VAL A 28 -11.34 -22.61 -12.61
C VAL A 28 -12.17 -21.34 -12.74
N GLU A 29 -11.80 -20.35 -11.95
CA GLU A 29 -12.40 -19.02 -11.96
C GLU A 29 -11.40 -17.96 -12.49
N THR A 30 -11.92 -17.02 -13.29
CA THR A 30 -11.18 -15.84 -13.72
C THR A 30 -11.47 -14.69 -12.77
N VAL A 31 -10.41 -14.17 -12.11
CA VAL A 31 -10.52 -13.13 -11.08
C VAL A 31 -9.75 -11.88 -11.46
N HIS A 32 -10.19 -10.73 -10.98
CA HIS A 32 -9.47 -9.48 -11.14
C HIS A 32 -8.37 -9.36 -10.07
N VAL A 33 -7.18 -8.92 -10.46
CA VAL A 33 -6.07 -8.62 -9.56
C VAL A 33 -6.03 -7.12 -9.30
N LYS A 34 -6.33 -6.70 -8.07
CA LYS A 34 -6.33 -5.28 -7.65
C LYS A 34 -4.93 -4.69 -7.45
N ASN A 35 -3.91 -5.31 -8.02
CA ASN A 35 -2.53 -4.85 -7.93
C ASN A 35 -1.88 -4.90 -9.31
N THR A 36 -1.40 -3.76 -9.79
CA THR A 36 -0.73 -3.67 -11.10
C THR A 36 0.77 -4.00 -11.04
N GLY A 37 1.35 -4.16 -9.85
CA GLY A 37 2.71 -4.63 -9.62
C GLY A 37 2.93 -6.04 -10.18
N ARG A 38 4.18 -6.43 -10.32
CA ARG A 38 4.50 -7.76 -10.89
C ARG A 38 4.10 -8.89 -9.94
N CYS A 39 4.38 -8.75 -8.64
CA CYS A 39 4.05 -9.70 -7.57
C CYS A 39 4.38 -11.16 -7.92
N ARG A 40 5.46 -11.40 -8.68
CA ARG A 40 5.85 -12.75 -9.13
C ARG A 40 6.33 -13.61 -7.97
N GLU A 41 6.94 -12.99 -6.99
CA GLU A 41 7.42 -13.60 -5.75
C GLU A 41 6.28 -14.02 -4.81
N LEU A 42 5.08 -13.46 -5.01
CA LEU A 42 3.88 -13.74 -4.23
C LEU A 42 2.96 -14.74 -4.94
N LEU A 43 2.66 -14.49 -6.21
CA LEU A 43 1.70 -15.27 -6.99
C LEU A 43 2.40 -16.46 -7.67
N VAL A 44 2.73 -17.47 -6.85
CA VAL A 44 3.34 -18.72 -7.29
C VAL A 44 2.25 -19.78 -7.47
N PRO A 45 2.23 -20.54 -8.59
CA PRO A 45 1.22 -21.58 -8.80
C PRO A 45 1.06 -22.52 -7.61
N GLY A 46 -0.20 -22.73 -7.19
CA GLY A 46 -0.56 -23.55 -6.02
C GLY A 46 -0.60 -22.82 -4.69
N CYS A 47 -0.13 -21.56 -4.58
CA CYS A 47 -0.28 -20.79 -3.34
C CYS A 47 -1.76 -20.52 -3.01
N THR A 48 -2.05 -20.33 -1.73
CA THR A 48 -3.38 -19.92 -1.29
C THR A 48 -3.54 -18.41 -1.54
N VAL A 49 -4.65 -18.05 -2.16
CA VAL A 49 -5.07 -16.66 -2.35
C VAL A 49 -6.46 -16.43 -1.77
N TYR A 50 -6.75 -15.19 -1.42
CA TYR A 50 -8.06 -14.81 -0.87
C TYR A 50 -8.75 -13.85 -1.84
N LEU A 51 -10.03 -14.11 -2.06
CA LEU A 51 -10.87 -13.47 -3.05
C LEU A 51 -12.03 -12.77 -2.38
N GLU A 52 -12.21 -11.48 -2.64
CA GLU A 52 -13.43 -10.76 -2.26
C GLU A 52 -14.47 -10.87 -3.38
N LYS A 53 -15.69 -11.27 -3.05
CA LYS A 53 -16.79 -11.29 -4.02
C LYS A 53 -17.27 -9.88 -4.31
N GLY A 54 -17.23 -9.47 -5.57
CA GLY A 54 -17.73 -8.16 -5.99
C GLY A 54 -19.26 -8.02 -5.81
N THR A 55 -19.71 -6.84 -5.45
CA THR A 55 -21.14 -6.54 -5.24
C THR A 55 -21.88 -6.13 -6.52
N ASN A 56 -21.17 -5.63 -7.53
CA ASN A 56 -21.78 -5.21 -8.80
C ASN A 56 -21.98 -6.43 -9.72
N PRO A 57 -23.21 -6.83 -10.05
CA PRO A 57 -23.49 -8.01 -10.87
C PRO A 57 -23.06 -7.87 -12.35
N ASN A 58 -22.83 -6.63 -12.81
CA ASN A 58 -22.43 -6.36 -14.20
C ASN A 58 -20.92 -6.44 -14.45
N ARG A 59 -20.13 -6.87 -13.46
CA ARG A 59 -18.67 -7.03 -13.60
C ARG A 59 -18.35 -8.23 -14.50
N LYS A 60 -17.23 -8.09 -15.24
CA LYS A 60 -16.68 -9.20 -16.04
C LYS A 60 -16.08 -10.32 -15.18
N THR A 61 -15.64 -10.00 -13.96
CA THR A 61 -15.08 -10.94 -12.99
C THR A 61 -15.90 -10.88 -11.71
N ALA A 62 -16.28 -12.03 -11.16
CA ALA A 62 -17.08 -12.10 -9.94
C ALA A 62 -16.26 -11.74 -8.69
N TYR A 63 -14.93 -11.93 -8.73
CA TYR A 63 -14.04 -11.80 -7.59
C TYR A 63 -12.86 -10.88 -7.87
N ASP A 64 -12.38 -10.25 -6.79
CA ASP A 64 -11.11 -9.55 -6.69
C ASP A 64 -10.12 -10.36 -5.85
N LEU A 65 -8.90 -10.59 -6.33
CA LEU A 65 -7.83 -11.18 -5.56
C LEU A 65 -7.24 -10.09 -4.65
N ILE A 66 -7.34 -10.29 -3.32
CA ILE A 66 -7.03 -9.27 -2.31
C ILE A 66 -5.85 -9.63 -1.41
N ALA A 67 -5.57 -10.93 -1.21
CA ALA A 67 -4.45 -11.36 -0.37
C ALA A 67 -3.88 -12.69 -0.84
N VAL A 68 -2.65 -12.99 -0.41
CA VAL A 68 -1.89 -14.20 -0.78
C VAL A 68 -1.07 -14.71 0.41
N GLU A 69 -0.94 -16.03 0.54
CA GLU A 69 -0.02 -16.67 1.46
C GLU A 69 1.35 -16.87 0.81
N LYS A 70 2.41 -16.31 1.42
CA LYS A 70 3.82 -16.55 1.11
C LYS A 70 4.44 -17.35 2.27
N GLY A 71 4.49 -18.67 2.14
CA GLY A 71 4.86 -19.54 3.27
C GLY A 71 3.90 -19.40 4.44
N SER A 72 4.40 -18.95 5.59
CA SER A 72 3.58 -18.67 6.78
C SER A 72 3.09 -17.23 6.89
N ILE A 73 3.40 -16.39 5.93
CA ILE A 73 3.07 -14.96 5.94
C ILE A 73 1.84 -14.70 5.06
N LEU A 74 0.84 -14.03 5.62
CA LEU A 74 -0.29 -13.51 4.85
C LEU A 74 -0.02 -12.07 4.45
N ILE A 75 -0.13 -11.78 3.16
CA ILE A 75 0.14 -10.47 2.56
C ILE A 75 -1.14 -9.97 1.90
N ASN A 76 -1.65 -8.82 2.34
CA ASN A 76 -2.68 -8.13 1.61
C ASN A 76 -2.05 -7.46 0.38
N MET A 77 -2.60 -7.70 -0.80
CA MET A 77 -2.05 -7.16 -2.05
C MET A 77 -3.01 -6.22 -2.80
N ASP A 78 -4.11 -5.83 -2.19
CA ASP A 78 -5.02 -4.82 -2.76
C ASP A 78 -4.33 -3.44 -2.75
N ALA A 79 -3.99 -2.92 -3.94
CA ALA A 79 -3.32 -1.64 -4.09
C ALA A 79 -4.20 -0.43 -3.71
N GLN A 80 -5.50 -0.63 -3.47
CA GLN A 80 -6.41 0.42 -2.98
C GLN A 80 -6.54 0.41 -1.44
N ALA A 81 -6.13 -0.68 -0.79
CA ALA A 81 -6.25 -0.82 0.66
C ALA A 81 -5.40 0.19 1.45
N PRO A 82 -4.16 0.53 1.06
CA PRO A 82 -3.32 1.46 1.82
C PRO A 82 -3.99 2.80 2.11
N ASN A 83 -4.60 3.43 1.11
CA ASN A 83 -5.27 4.71 1.31
C ASN A 83 -6.51 4.59 2.20
N LYS A 84 -7.27 3.50 2.06
CA LYS A 84 -8.46 3.26 2.89
C LYS A 84 -8.08 3.04 4.35
N VAL A 85 -7.11 2.17 4.61
CA VAL A 85 -6.70 1.85 5.98
C VAL A 85 -5.99 3.01 6.65
N PHE A 86 -5.21 3.79 5.91
CA PHE A 86 -4.63 5.04 6.40
C PHE A 86 -5.72 6.04 6.80
N HIS A 87 -6.72 6.24 5.93
CA HIS A 87 -7.83 7.16 6.22
C HIS A 87 -8.59 6.76 7.50
N GLU A 88 -8.96 5.48 7.65
CA GLU A 88 -9.64 4.98 8.85
C GLU A 88 -8.80 5.18 10.11
N TRP A 89 -7.50 4.88 10.04
CA TRP A 89 -6.56 5.02 11.14
C TRP A 89 -6.34 6.50 11.51
N ALA A 90 -6.16 7.37 10.54
CA ALA A 90 -6.01 8.81 10.77
C ALA A 90 -7.28 9.44 11.35
N ALA A 91 -8.46 9.03 10.86
CA ALA A 91 -9.76 9.48 11.37
C ALA A 91 -10.03 9.02 12.81
N SER A 92 -9.42 7.91 13.25
CA SER A 92 -9.48 7.45 14.64
C SER A 92 -8.46 8.13 15.58
N GLY A 93 -7.71 9.12 15.08
CA GLY A 93 -6.66 9.83 15.83
C GLY A 93 -5.30 9.15 15.83
N GLY A 94 -5.11 8.09 15.06
CA GLY A 94 -3.87 7.32 15.02
C GLY A 94 -2.68 8.13 14.47
N PHE A 95 -2.90 8.99 13.47
CA PHE A 95 -1.84 9.83 12.91
C PHE A 95 -1.45 10.96 13.87
N ALA A 96 -2.44 11.71 14.34
CA ALA A 96 -2.29 12.76 15.33
C ALA A 96 -3.69 13.10 15.90
N PRO A 97 -3.84 13.27 17.23
CA PRO A 97 -5.15 13.50 17.85
C PRO A 97 -5.76 14.86 17.46
N GLU A 98 -4.94 15.81 17.02
CA GLU A 98 -5.36 17.15 16.62
C GLU A 98 -5.83 17.28 15.15
N VAL A 99 -5.88 16.19 14.38
CA VAL A 99 -6.44 16.22 13.02
C VAL A 99 -7.94 16.50 13.08
N THR A 100 -8.37 17.61 12.48
CA THR A 100 -9.77 18.07 12.50
C THR A 100 -10.53 17.70 11.23
N ALA A 101 -9.84 17.53 10.10
CA ALA A 101 -10.44 17.10 8.85
C ALA A 101 -9.40 16.36 7.98
N ILE A 102 -9.88 15.43 7.14
CA ILE A 102 -9.08 14.66 6.19
C ILE A 102 -9.66 14.90 4.80
N ARG A 103 -8.84 15.46 3.89
CA ARG A 103 -9.22 15.70 2.50
C ARG A 103 -8.43 14.74 1.60
N PRO A 104 -9.09 13.72 1.03
CA PRO A 104 -8.43 12.81 0.08
C PRO A 104 -8.20 13.49 -1.27
N GLU A 105 -7.28 12.95 -2.06
CA GLU A 105 -7.00 13.37 -3.44
C GLU A 105 -6.70 14.88 -3.56
N TYR A 106 -5.85 15.41 -2.69
CA TYR A 106 -5.57 16.83 -2.58
C TYR A 106 -4.61 17.32 -3.67
N ALA A 107 -5.05 18.32 -4.45
CA ALA A 107 -4.22 18.93 -5.49
C ALA A 107 -3.18 19.87 -4.85
N TYR A 108 -1.89 19.62 -5.09
CA TYR A 108 -0.78 20.48 -4.68
C TYR A 108 0.28 20.53 -5.78
N GLY A 109 0.71 21.74 -6.15
CA GLY A 109 1.66 21.93 -7.25
C GLY A 109 1.18 21.26 -8.55
N GLY A 110 2.02 20.45 -9.15
CA GLY A 110 1.72 19.70 -10.37
C GLY A 110 1.19 18.29 -10.12
N SER A 111 0.87 17.92 -8.88
CA SER A 111 0.47 16.57 -8.48
C SER A 111 -0.81 16.56 -7.66
N ARG A 112 -1.37 15.37 -7.50
CA ARG A 112 -2.45 15.08 -6.57
C ARG A 112 -1.90 14.10 -5.54
N LEU A 113 -1.76 14.61 -4.30
CA LEU A 113 -1.32 13.83 -3.15
C LEU A 113 -2.49 13.09 -2.53
N ASP A 114 -2.21 12.00 -1.84
CA ASP A 114 -3.27 11.11 -1.35
C ASP A 114 -4.16 11.80 -0.30
N PHE A 115 -3.57 12.62 0.60
CA PHE A 115 -4.32 13.32 1.64
C PHE A 115 -3.73 14.69 2.00
N CYS A 116 -4.62 15.59 2.41
CA CYS A 116 -4.30 16.77 3.21
C CYS A 116 -5.05 16.65 4.54
N LEU A 117 -4.31 16.66 5.65
CA LEU A 117 -4.86 16.64 7.00
C LEU A 117 -4.89 18.07 7.54
N GLU A 118 -6.05 18.53 7.97
CA GLU A 118 -6.17 19.82 8.62
C GLU A 118 -5.76 19.70 10.10
N THR A 119 -4.78 20.49 10.51
CA THR A 119 -4.29 20.54 11.90
C THR A 119 -4.28 21.96 12.41
N PRO A 120 -4.18 22.21 13.73
CA PRO A 120 -4.03 23.57 14.29
C PRO A 120 -2.80 24.33 13.78
N ARG A 121 -1.78 23.61 13.27
CA ARG A 121 -0.58 24.19 12.67
C ARG A 121 -0.72 24.49 11.18
N GLY A 122 -1.84 24.12 10.59
CA GLY A 122 -2.12 24.27 9.17
C GLY A 122 -2.22 22.94 8.43
N PRO A 123 -2.26 22.97 7.10
CA PRO A 123 -2.33 21.78 6.26
C PRO A 123 -1.10 20.89 6.42
N HIS A 124 -1.33 19.59 6.58
CA HIS A 124 -0.29 18.55 6.60
C HIS A 124 -0.51 17.62 5.39
N LEU A 125 0.42 17.60 4.46
CA LEU A 125 0.31 16.82 3.25
C LEU A 125 0.86 15.41 3.45
N VAL A 126 0.11 14.41 3.00
CA VAL A 126 0.49 13.00 3.14
C VAL A 126 0.38 12.28 1.80
N GLU A 127 1.45 11.58 1.44
CA GLU A 127 1.46 10.61 0.36
C GLU A 127 1.62 9.21 0.94
N VAL A 128 0.72 8.31 0.60
CA VAL A 128 0.68 6.92 1.10
C VAL A 128 1.28 5.97 0.06
N LYS A 129 2.09 5.04 0.52
CA LYS A 129 2.67 3.97 -0.29
C LYS A 129 2.37 2.61 0.33
N GLY A 130 1.65 1.76 -0.42
CA GLY A 130 1.44 0.36 -0.03
C GLY A 130 2.71 -0.45 -0.29
N VAL A 131 3.10 -1.27 0.67
CA VAL A 131 4.31 -2.10 0.59
C VAL A 131 3.94 -3.57 0.76
N THR A 132 4.27 -4.38 -0.24
CA THR A 132 4.00 -5.82 -0.28
C THR A 132 5.25 -6.67 -0.52
N LEU A 133 6.38 -6.04 -0.90
CA LEU A 133 7.64 -6.74 -1.09
C LEU A 133 8.31 -6.95 0.27
N GLU A 134 8.57 -8.20 0.60
CA GLU A 134 9.23 -8.64 1.83
C GLU A 134 10.39 -9.58 1.50
N GLU A 135 11.54 -9.33 2.12
CA GLU A 135 12.73 -10.18 2.06
C GLU A 135 13.32 -10.33 3.47
N ASN A 136 13.36 -11.58 3.96
CA ASN A 136 13.97 -11.93 5.26
C ASN A 136 13.44 -11.09 6.45
N GLY A 137 12.12 -10.81 6.47
CA GLY A 137 11.48 -10.04 7.54
C GLY A 137 11.57 -8.52 7.38
N ASN A 138 12.15 -8.01 6.30
CA ASN A 138 12.25 -6.59 6.00
C ASN A 138 11.42 -6.24 4.78
N ALA A 139 10.77 -5.10 4.82
CA ALA A 139 10.01 -4.59 3.69
C ALA A 139 10.88 -3.72 2.79
N LEU A 140 10.64 -3.78 1.48
CA LEU A 140 11.34 -2.98 0.48
C LEU A 140 10.35 -2.23 -0.41
N PHE A 141 10.66 -1.00 -0.79
CA PHE A 141 9.86 -0.22 -1.73
C PHE A 141 10.74 0.61 -2.67
N PRO A 142 10.44 0.64 -3.99
CA PRO A 142 9.32 0.00 -4.67
C PRO A 142 9.60 -1.45 -5.10
N ASP A 143 8.54 -2.21 -5.39
CA ASP A 143 8.61 -3.55 -6.00
C ASP A 143 8.89 -3.49 -7.51
N ALA A 144 8.61 -2.36 -8.15
CA ALA A 144 8.87 -2.07 -9.54
C ALA A 144 9.16 -0.56 -9.74
N PRO A 145 9.89 -0.16 -10.80
CA PRO A 145 10.18 1.25 -11.05
C PRO A 145 8.93 2.13 -11.09
N THR A 146 8.98 3.27 -10.38
CA THR A 146 7.86 4.21 -10.23
C THR A 146 8.31 5.68 -10.36
N GLU A 147 8.32 6.22 -11.57
CA GLU A 147 8.59 7.65 -11.80
C GLU A 147 7.56 8.54 -11.09
N ARG A 148 6.31 8.09 -11.03
CA ARG A 148 5.27 8.79 -10.26
C ARG A 148 5.63 8.87 -8.78
N GLY A 149 6.22 7.83 -8.20
CA GLY A 149 6.66 7.82 -6.81
C GLY A 149 7.72 8.88 -6.55
N VAL A 150 8.74 8.97 -7.40
CA VAL A 150 9.79 10.01 -7.32
C VAL A 150 9.21 11.42 -7.44
N ARG A 151 8.27 11.63 -8.38
CA ARG A 151 7.62 12.94 -8.54
C ARG A 151 6.84 13.34 -7.29
N HIS A 152 6.08 12.42 -6.66
CA HIS A 152 5.33 12.71 -5.44
C HIS A 152 6.26 13.05 -4.26
N ILE A 153 7.42 12.37 -4.13
CA ILE A 153 8.42 12.72 -3.11
C ILE A 153 8.91 14.16 -3.31
N ARG A 154 9.22 14.55 -4.56
CA ARG A 154 9.66 15.92 -4.88
C ARG A 154 8.58 16.96 -4.58
N GLU A 155 7.30 16.65 -4.78
CA GLU A 155 6.20 17.55 -4.41
C GLU A 155 6.07 17.69 -2.88
N LEU A 156 6.24 16.60 -2.12
CA LEU A 156 6.31 16.68 -0.65
C LEU A 156 7.49 17.52 -0.18
N GLN A 157 8.65 17.37 -0.79
CA GLN A 157 9.84 18.19 -0.48
C GLN A 157 9.61 19.67 -0.78
N ARG A 158 8.94 20.00 -1.90
CA ARG A 158 8.52 21.37 -2.21
C ARG A 158 7.57 21.91 -1.17
N ALA A 159 6.58 21.12 -0.75
CA ALA A 159 5.64 21.51 0.31
C ALA A 159 6.35 21.80 1.64
N ALA A 160 7.32 20.99 2.03
CA ALA A 160 8.14 21.25 3.21
C ALA A 160 8.96 22.54 3.08
N ALA A 161 9.53 22.81 1.90
CA ALA A 161 10.23 24.07 1.61
C ALA A 161 9.30 25.31 1.65
N ASP A 162 8.03 25.14 1.29
CA ASP A 162 6.98 26.17 1.40
C ASP A 162 6.44 26.32 2.85
N GLY A 163 7.00 25.58 3.81
CA GLY A 163 6.66 25.66 5.24
C GLY A 163 5.46 24.82 5.67
N LEU A 164 4.99 23.89 4.82
CA LEU A 164 3.92 22.95 5.17
C LEU A 164 4.49 21.69 5.83
N ASP A 165 3.73 21.10 6.75
CA ASP A 165 4.03 19.76 7.23
C ASP A 165 3.82 18.75 6.08
N ALA A 166 4.79 17.85 5.84
CA ALA A 166 4.75 16.88 4.77
C ALA A 166 5.22 15.49 5.24
N THR A 167 4.51 14.44 4.85
CA THR A 167 4.84 13.05 5.23
C THR A 167 4.71 12.10 4.04
N LEU A 168 5.73 11.27 3.83
CA LEU A 168 5.60 10.02 3.09
C LEU A 168 5.28 8.90 4.09
N PHE A 169 4.17 8.20 3.87
CA PHE A 169 3.66 7.19 4.79
C PHE A 169 3.62 5.81 4.13
N PHE A 170 4.44 4.88 4.61
CA PHE A 170 4.41 3.50 4.15
C PHE A 170 3.38 2.70 4.96
N VAL A 171 2.39 2.13 4.28
CA VAL A 171 1.49 1.10 4.79
C VAL A 171 2.05 -0.25 4.37
N ILE A 172 2.69 -0.95 5.30
CA ILE A 172 3.25 -2.27 5.04
C ILE A 172 2.13 -3.30 5.22
N GLN A 173 1.64 -3.84 4.11
CA GLN A 173 0.48 -4.74 4.05
C GLN A 173 0.84 -6.17 4.53
N ILE A 174 1.74 -6.25 5.50
CA ILE A 174 2.35 -7.48 6.04
C ILE A 174 2.49 -7.29 7.55
N LYS A 175 2.30 -8.36 8.31
CA LYS A 175 2.48 -8.37 9.77
C LYS A 175 3.93 -8.70 10.17
N ASN A 176 4.39 -8.14 11.30
CA ASN A 176 5.67 -8.45 11.95
C ASN A 176 6.92 -8.12 11.12
N ILE A 177 6.87 -7.01 10.40
CA ILE A 177 8.04 -6.50 9.66
C ILE A 177 9.02 -5.81 10.64
N ALA A 178 10.32 -6.09 10.47
CA ALA A 178 11.36 -5.52 11.30
C ALA A 178 11.76 -4.10 10.90
N SER A 179 11.84 -3.82 9.59
CA SER A 179 12.18 -2.51 9.03
C SER A 179 11.64 -2.35 7.61
N VAL A 180 11.66 -1.12 7.11
CA VAL A 180 11.46 -0.84 5.67
C VAL A 180 12.61 -0.01 5.15
N ALA A 181 13.01 -0.28 3.90
CA ALA A 181 14.07 0.47 3.21
C ALA A 181 13.67 0.76 1.76
N PRO A 182 14.25 1.82 1.13
CA PRO A 182 14.17 1.99 -0.31
C PRO A 182 14.85 0.82 -1.03
N ASN A 183 14.22 0.34 -2.09
CA ASN A 183 14.76 -0.72 -2.94
C ASN A 183 15.65 -0.11 -4.03
N ASP A 184 16.87 0.26 -3.65
CA ASP A 184 17.82 0.91 -4.56
C ASP A 184 18.23 -0.01 -5.72
N ALA A 185 18.16 -1.35 -5.54
CA ALA A 185 18.41 -2.29 -6.62
C ALA A 185 17.34 -2.21 -7.73
N THR A 186 16.11 -1.90 -7.36
CA THR A 186 14.98 -1.74 -8.31
C THR A 186 14.91 -0.32 -8.87
N GLN A 187 15.11 0.70 -8.02
CA GLN A 187 15.04 2.11 -8.43
C GLN A 187 15.90 3.01 -7.53
N PRO A 188 17.19 3.22 -7.88
CA PRO A 188 18.10 4.10 -7.13
C PRO A 188 17.58 5.54 -6.97
N ASP A 189 16.89 6.05 -8.00
CA ASP A 189 16.35 7.43 -8.01
C ASP A 189 15.28 7.63 -6.92
N PHE A 190 14.50 6.57 -6.62
CA PHE A 190 13.51 6.63 -5.54
C PHE A 190 14.20 6.76 -4.18
N GLY A 191 15.20 5.93 -3.90
CA GLY A 191 15.94 5.98 -2.65
C GLY A 191 16.69 7.29 -2.47
N SER A 192 17.34 7.78 -3.54
CA SER A 192 18.00 9.09 -3.52
C SER A 192 17.03 10.23 -3.23
N ALA A 193 15.88 10.27 -3.91
CA ALA A 193 14.86 11.29 -3.69
C ALA A 193 14.27 11.21 -2.26
N LEU A 194 14.09 10.00 -1.72
CA LEU A 194 13.56 9.80 -0.37
C LEU A 194 14.52 10.31 0.70
N ARG A 195 15.82 10.00 0.58
CA ARG A 195 16.88 10.49 1.49
C ARG A 195 16.99 12.00 1.45
N ASP A 196 16.97 12.58 0.23
CA ASP A 196 17.01 14.01 0.06
C ASP A 196 15.80 14.71 0.67
N ALA A 197 14.59 14.20 0.44
CA ALA A 197 13.35 14.74 1.01
C ALA A 197 13.35 14.66 2.55
N ALA A 198 13.82 13.55 3.13
CA ALA A 198 13.94 13.40 4.57
C ALA A 198 14.93 14.40 5.18
N ALA A 199 16.07 14.65 4.52
CA ALA A 199 17.05 15.66 4.93
C ALA A 199 16.50 17.10 4.85
N HIS A 200 15.44 17.33 4.06
CA HIS A 200 14.80 18.63 3.86
C HIS A 200 13.42 18.75 4.50
N GLY A 201 13.16 17.98 5.57
CA GLY A 201 12.01 18.20 6.42
C GLY A 201 10.76 17.36 6.12
N VAL A 202 10.79 16.50 5.09
CA VAL A 202 9.72 15.53 4.88
C VAL A 202 9.83 14.40 5.91
N ARG A 203 8.79 14.17 6.68
CA ARG A 203 8.73 13.01 7.58
C ARG A 203 8.54 11.73 6.77
N VAL A 204 9.27 10.69 7.12
CA VAL A 204 9.09 9.37 6.52
C VAL A 204 8.65 8.42 7.63
N LEU A 205 7.43 7.93 7.53
CA LEU A 205 6.82 7.02 8.50
C LEU A 205 6.46 5.71 7.85
N ALA A 206 6.55 4.64 8.60
CA ALA A 206 6.14 3.32 8.17
C ALA A 206 5.41 2.58 9.29
N TYR A 207 4.32 1.92 8.94
CA TYR A 207 3.55 1.09 9.86
C TYR A 207 3.27 -0.26 9.22
N ASP A 208 3.46 -1.33 9.98
CA ASP A 208 2.99 -2.64 9.58
C ASP A 208 1.49 -2.81 9.90
N CYS A 209 0.89 -3.85 9.35
CA CYS A 209 -0.54 -4.11 9.51
C CYS A 209 -0.80 -5.45 10.18
N ASP A 210 -1.86 -5.53 10.97
CA ASP A 210 -2.53 -6.79 11.20
C ASP A 210 -3.27 -7.18 9.91
N VAL A 211 -2.94 -8.37 9.39
CA VAL A 211 -3.50 -8.90 8.14
C VAL A 211 -4.25 -10.19 8.45
N ALA A 212 -5.53 -10.21 8.12
CA ALA A 212 -6.38 -11.39 8.10
C ALA A 212 -6.97 -11.56 6.69
N PRO A 213 -7.51 -12.72 6.33
CA PRO A 213 -8.10 -12.94 5.01
C PRO A 213 -9.13 -11.88 4.60
N ASP A 214 -9.86 -11.32 5.55
CA ASP A 214 -10.96 -10.38 5.38
C ASP A 214 -10.72 -9.01 6.05
N CYS A 215 -9.50 -8.76 6.60
CA CYS A 215 -9.24 -7.55 7.36
C CYS A 215 -7.81 -7.04 7.15
N LEU A 216 -7.67 -5.71 7.07
CA LEU A 216 -6.40 -5.01 7.14
C LEU A 216 -6.53 -3.85 8.12
N THR A 217 -5.60 -3.76 9.09
CA THR A 217 -5.59 -2.69 10.10
C THR A 217 -4.15 -2.26 10.38
N ILE A 218 -3.87 -0.95 10.39
CA ILE A 218 -2.56 -0.41 10.79
C ILE A 218 -2.30 -0.80 12.25
N ARG A 219 -1.08 -1.30 12.53
CA ARG A 219 -0.74 -1.87 13.83
C ARG A 219 0.33 -1.07 14.56
N ARG A 220 1.58 -1.15 14.12
CA ARG A 220 2.70 -0.52 14.84
C ARG A 220 3.64 0.18 13.87
N GLU A 221 4.31 1.19 14.40
CA GLU A 221 5.42 1.83 13.68
C GLU A 221 6.57 0.85 13.47
N VAL A 222 7.20 0.98 12.29
CA VAL A 222 8.33 0.17 11.84
C VAL A 222 9.49 1.11 11.48
N PRO A 223 10.73 0.81 11.91
CA PRO A 223 11.89 1.61 11.54
C PRO A 223 12.04 1.76 10.02
N VAL A 224 12.29 2.99 9.57
CA VAL A 224 12.68 3.29 8.19
C VAL A 224 14.20 3.40 8.12
N ILE A 225 14.82 2.59 7.28
CA ILE A 225 16.28 2.60 7.06
C ILE A 225 16.56 3.31 5.73
N LEU A 226 17.04 4.54 5.79
CA LEU A 226 17.32 5.39 4.62
C LEU A 226 18.77 5.26 4.14
#